data_589afa2b9a546cbe20b4cfb0562931f3
#
_entry.id   589afa2b9a546cbe20b4cfb0562931f3
#
_cell.length_a   1.000
_cell.length_b   1.000
_cell.length_c   1.000
_cell.angle_alpha   90.00
_cell.angle_beta   90.00
_cell.angle_gamma   90.00
#
_symmetry.space_group_name_H-M   'P 1'
#
loop_
_entity.id
_entity.type
_entity.pdbx_description
1 polymer ?
#
loop_
_entity_poly.entity_id
_entity_poly.type
_entity_poly.pdbx_seq_one_letter_code
_entity_poly.pdbx_strand_id
1 'polypeptide(L)'
;MSSTHLVDGHILILLRNGEEYFPRLIAAIDAATRTIYLETYIYAADTCGRLVSQALQRAAKRGVRAHLLLDGFGSADLPDKWVSELRGAGVEVLWYRPEIARFNMHRHRLRRLHRKLALVDEHIAFVSGINIINDVPGGRIIAPRLDYTVEVQGATAEHIHFVMRRLWTQVSWINFRRQRERVKLLATHKNTEPQKVAFVLRDNLRHRHDIEHAYLKAIAGARREIIIANAYFLPGMRFRHALLNAARRGVRVVLLLQGRVEYRLQHFATHALYDEFLRAGMEIHEYHASYMHAKVAVVDGYWATVGSSNIDPFSLWLAREANLVVRDAGFAESLRADLLQEIAHNARLISPSVWRKHGMWMHLMMRVSYAMVRFLTGVIGYARGHDNV
;
A
#
# COMPACT_ATOMS: atom_id res chain seq x y z
N MET A 1 -2.31 20.66 5.83
CA MET A 1 -1.12 20.72 6.72
C MET A 1 -0.98 19.38 7.40
N SER A 2 0.21 18.76 7.32
CA SER A 2 0.47 17.47 7.98
C SER A 2 0.34 17.61 9.50
N SER A 3 -0.41 16.73 10.15
CA SER A 3 -0.58 16.70 11.60
C SER A 3 0.41 15.73 12.25
N THR A 4 1.02 16.15 13.36
CA THR A 4 1.95 15.33 14.15
C THR A 4 1.23 14.77 15.37
N HIS A 5 1.34 13.47 15.59
CA HIS A 5 0.69 12.76 16.70
C HIS A 5 1.73 11.99 17.51
N LEU A 6 1.66 12.11 18.84
CA LEU A 6 2.47 11.30 19.77
C LEU A 6 1.59 10.14 20.27
N VAL A 7 1.94 8.92 19.87
CA VAL A 7 1.17 7.72 20.18
C VAL A 7 2.09 6.64 20.72
N ASP A 8 1.92 6.27 21.97
CA ASP A 8 2.66 5.16 22.61
C ASP A 8 4.18 5.23 22.38
N GLY A 9 4.77 6.40 22.61
CA GLY A 9 6.18 6.66 22.40
C GLY A 9 6.62 6.80 20.93
N HIS A 10 5.67 6.79 19.99
CA HIS A 10 5.94 7.04 18.57
C HIS A 10 5.53 8.46 18.17
N ILE A 11 6.32 9.10 17.31
CA ILE A 11 5.90 10.29 16.58
C ILE A 11 5.36 9.82 15.23
N LEU A 12 4.10 10.13 14.96
CA LEU A 12 3.42 9.81 13.71
C LEU A 12 3.05 11.09 12.98
N ILE A 13 3.42 11.17 11.69
CA ILE A 13 3.05 12.28 10.82
C ILE A 13 2.31 11.70 9.63
N LEU A 14 1.03 12.08 9.48
CA LEU A 14 0.24 11.72 8.31
C LEU A 14 0.62 12.68 7.16
N LEU A 15 1.01 12.12 6.05
CA LEU A 15 1.41 12.84 4.84
C LEU A 15 0.45 12.47 3.71
N ARG A 16 -0.07 13.50 3.05
CA ARG A 16 -1.00 13.37 1.94
C ARG A 16 -0.26 13.60 0.62
N ASN A 17 -0.49 12.74 -0.36
CA ASN A 17 0.03 12.81 -1.71
C ASN A 17 1.57 12.93 -1.78
N GLY A 18 2.11 12.98 -2.98
CA GLY A 18 3.54 13.21 -3.19
C GLY A 18 4.01 14.59 -2.73
N GLU A 19 3.11 15.59 -2.74
CA GLU A 19 3.41 16.98 -2.37
C GLU A 19 3.90 17.11 -0.92
N GLU A 20 3.35 16.34 0.02
CA GLU A 20 3.83 16.32 1.41
C GLU A 20 4.89 15.24 1.63
N TYR A 21 4.77 14.09 0.94
CA TYR A 21 5.67 12.95 1.12
C TYR A 21 7.09 13.21 0.61
N PHE A 22 7.25 13.63 -0.66
CA PHE A 22 8.59 13.71 -1.26
C PHE A 22 9.50 14.76 -0.60
N PRO A 23 9.04 15.97 -0.24
CA PRO A 23 9.87 16.91 0.49
C PRO A 23 10.35 16.37 1.84
N ARG A 24 9.49 15.66 2.58
CA ARG A 24 9.84 15.03 3.86
C ARG A 24 10.84 13.89 3.68
N LEU A 25 10.62 13.03 2.69
CA LEU A 25 11.54 11.93 2.36
C LEU A 25 12.92 12.48 1.97
N ILE A 26 12.98 13.48 1.09
CA ILE A 26 14.23 14.09 0.63
C ILE A 26 14.96 14.76 1.80
N ALA A 27 14.25 15.50 2.65
CA ALA A 27 14.84 16.12 3.83
C ALA A 27 15.43 15.07 4.79
N ALA A 28 14.74 13.96 5.02
CA ALA A 28 15.26 12.86 5.83
C ALA A 28 16.50 12.22 5.20
N ILE A 29 16.50 11.98 3.89
CA ILE A 29 17.67 11.45 3.14
C ILE A 29 18.85 12.42 3.20
N ASP A 30 18.61 13.72 3.07
CA ASP A 30 19.67 14.74 3.13
C ASP A 30 20.23 14.91 4.54
N ALA A 31 19.44 14.65 5.58
CA ALA A 31 19.89 14.64 6.99
C ALA A 31 20.55 13.31 7.41
N ALA A 32 20.48 12.26 6.59
CA ALA A 32 21.01 10.94 6.93
C ALA A 32 22.52 10.97 7.18
N THR A 33 22.94 10.19 8.20
CA THR A 33 24.34 10.10 8.65
C THR A 33 24.91 8.69 8.56
N ARG A 34 24.07 7.64 8.54
CA ARG A 34 24.53 6.24 8.61
C ARG A 34 23.99 5.36 7.49
N THR A 35 22.68 5.21 7.43
CA THR A 35 22.06 4.22 6.52
C THR A 35 20.73 4.70 5.98
N ILE A 36 20.46 4.36 4.71
CA ILE A 36 19.17 4.53 4.06
C ILE A 36 18.77 3.20 3.44
N TYR A 37 17.51 2.79 3.67
CA TYR A 37 16.86 1.72 2.94
C TYR A 37 15.63 2.28 2.25
N LEU A 38 15.49 2.00 0.95
CA LEU A 38 14.33 2.42 0.15
C LEU A 38 13.82 1.22 -0.65
N GLU A 39 12.55 0.89 -0.49
CA GLU A 39 11.85 -0.16 -1.24
C GLU A 39 10.65 0.42 -1.96
N THR A 40 10.54 0.17 -3.25
CA THR A 40 9.39 0.63 -4.05
C THR A 40 9.03 -0.36 -5.14
N TYR A 41 7.74 -0.35 -5.51
CA TYR A 41 7.25 -1.11 -6.65
C TYR A 41 7.57 -0.41 -7.96
N ILE A 42 7.21 0.87 -8.09
CA ILE A 42 7.53 1.69 -9.28
C ILE A 42 8.54 2.76 -8.88
N TYR A 43 9.60 2.84 -9.65
CA TYR A 43 10.54 3.95 -9.66
C TYR A 43 10.59 4.50 -11.09
N ALA A 44 10.01 5.68 -11.31
CA ALA A 44 9.91 6.25 -12.64
C ALA A 44 11.09 7.19 -12.97
N ALA A 45 11.45 7.25 -14.25
CA ALA A 45 12.46 8.19 -14.76
C ALA A 45 11.84 9.56 -15.05
N ASP A 46 11.21 10.14 -14.04
CA ASP A 46 10.54 11.44 -14.09
C ASP A 46 11.15 12.45 -13.10
N THR A 47 10.48 13.59 -12.89
CA THR A 47 10.95 14.63 -11.99
C THR A 47 11.08 14.14 -10.54
N CYS A 48 10.09 13.39 -10.03
CA CYS A 48 10.13 12.85 -8.68
C CYS A 48 11.25 11.84 -8.50
N GLY A 49 11.37 10.87 -9.44
CA GLY A 49 12.46 9.90 -9.43
C GLY A 49 13.83 10.58 -9.50
N ARG A 50 13.97 11.67 -10.27
CA ARG A 50 15.22 12.43 -10.35
C ARG A 50 15.56 13.10 -9.03
N LEU A 51 14.62 13.76 -8.39
CA LEU A 51 14.84 14.41 -7.08
C LEU A 51 15.27 13.40 -6.01
N VAL A 52 14.60 12.26 -5.93
CA VAL A 52 14.96 11.18 -4.99
C VAL A 52 16.32 10.58 -5.34
N SER A 53 16.62 10.35 -6.63
CA SER A 53 17.94 9.88 -7.07
C SER A 53 19.07 10.82 -6.65
N GLN A 54 18.88 12.12 -6.86
CA GLN A 54 19.85 13.14 -6.47
C GLN A 54 20.07 13.19 -4.96
N ALA A 55 19.01 13.04 -4.16
CA ALA A 55 19.12 12.98 -2.70
C ALA A 55 19.93 11.74 -2.26
N LEU A 56 19.63 10.55 -2.81
CA LEU A 56 20.38 9.32 -2.54
C LEU A 56 21.86 9.44 -2.93
N GLN A 57 22.14 10.06 -4.09
CA GLN A 57 23.51 10.31 -4.54
C GLN A 57 24.26 11.27 -3.59
N ARG A 58 23.60 12.36 -3.14
CA ARG A 58 24.19 13.26 -2.14
C ARG A 58 24.50 12.55 -0.84
N ALA A 59 23.58 11.71 -0.36
CA ALA A 59 23.78 10.91 0.85
C ALA A 59 24.96 9.93 0.70
N ALA A 60 25.02 9.19 -0.42
CA ALA A 60 26.11 8.25 -0.69
C ALA A 60 27.48 8.96 -0.78
N LYS A 61 27.56 10.15 -1.40
CA LYS A 61 28.79 10.97 -1.45
C LYS A 61 29.23 11.45 -0.08
N ARG A 62 28.32 11.59 0.91
CA ARG A 62 28.65 11.87 2.32
C ARG A 62 29.13 10.62 3.09
N GLY A 63 29.13 9.44 2.45
CA GLY A 63 29.51 8.17 3.09
C GLY A 63 28.34 7.42 3.71
N VAL A 64 27.10 7.85 3.52
CA VAL A 64 25.89 7.16 3.97
C VAL A 64 25.67 5.89 3.12
N ARG A 65 25.45 4.76 3.76
CA ARG A 65 25.13 3.50 3.07
C ARG A 65 23.69 3.55 2.57
N ALA A 66 23.52 3.78 1.29
CA ALA A 66 22.21 3.89 0.65
C ALA A 66 21.85 2.60 -0.10
N HIS A 67 20.74 1.96 0.30
CA HIS A 67 20.25 0.71 -0.26
C HIS A 67 18.90 0.94 -0.95
N LEU A 68 18.83 0.72 -2.26
CA LEU A 68 17.64 0.85 -3.08
C LEU A 68 17.21 -0.51 -3.62
N LEU A 69 16.03 -0.99 -3.20
CA LEU A 69 15.44 -2.24 -3.68
C LEU A 69 14.24 -1.95 -4.57
N LEU A 70 14.34 -2.27 -5.84
CA LEU A 70 13.34 -2.06 -6.87
C LEU A 70 12.63 -3.35 -7.23
N ASP A 71 11.31 -3.30 -7.47
CA ASP A 71 10.61 -4.44 -8.09
C ASP A 71 10.98 -4.55 -9.58
N GLY A 72 11.36 -5.75 -10.01
CA GLY A 72 11.84 -5.97 -11.37
C GLY A 72 10.79 -5.84 -12.46
N PHE A 73 9.49 -5.83 -12.10
CA PHE A 73 8.40 -5.60 -13.06
C PHE A 73 7.90 -4.16 -13.00
N GLY A 74 7.60 -3.68 -11.79
CA GLY A 74 7.04 -2.34 -11.62
C GLY A 74 8.01 -1.23 -12.01
N SER A 75 9.32 -1.46 -11.89
CA SER A 75 10.38 -0.50 -12.24
C SER A 75 11.15 -0.92 -13.51
N ALA A 76 10.58 -1.82 -14.33
CA ALA A 76 11.26 -2.34 -15.52
C ALA A 76 11.63 -1.25 -16.55
N ASP A 77 10.86 -0.17 -16.59
CA ASP A 77 11.07 0.95 -17.51
C ASP A 77 12.12 1.98 -17.02
N LEU A 78 12.73 1.74 -15.82
CA LEU A 78 13.79 2.62 -15.34
C LEU A 78 15.04 2.43 -16.20
N PRO A 79 15.56 3.49 -16.88
CA PRO A 79 16.69 3.37 -17.79
C PRO A 79 17.97 2.91 -17.07
N ASP A 80 18.74 2.02 -17.69
CA ASP A 80 20.01 1.52 -17.16
C ASP A 80 21.01 2.65 -16.82
N LYS A 81 20.95 3.75 -17.56
CA LYS A 81 21.75 4.94 -17.28
C LYS A 81 21.49 5.48 -15.88
N TRP A 82 20.23 5.54 -15.43
CA TRP A 82 19.89 6.02 -14.07
C TRP A 82 20.42 5.09 -12.99
N VAL A 83 20.30 3.79 -13.21
CA VAL A 83 20.85 2.78 -12.30
C VAL A 83 22.36 2.89 -12.23
N SER A 84 23.02 3.11 -13.38
CA SER A 84 24.47 3.30 -13.46
C SER A 84 24.92 4.58 -12.75
N GLU A 85 24.19 5.68 -12.90
CA GLU A 85 24.45 6.95 -12.20
C GLU A 85 24.33 6.79 -10.68
N LEU A 86 23.28 6.10 -10.19
CA LEU A 86 23.11 5.80 -8.78
C LEU A 86 24.27 4.96 -8.23
N ARG A 87 24.60 3.87 -8.93
CA ARG A 87 25.72 2.99 -8.53
C ARG A 87 27.07 3.69 -8.59
N GLY A 88 27.30 4.52 -9.60
CA GLY A 88 28.52 5.34 -9.71
C GLY A 88 28.70 6.33 -8.56
N ALA A 89 27.61 6.79 -7.96
CA ALA A 89 27.63 7.64 -6.78
C ALA A 89 27.76 6.87 -5.45
N GLY A 90 27.77 5.52 -5.49
CA GLY A 90 27.89 4.68 -4.28
C GLY A 90 26.56 4.14 -3.74
N VAL A 91 25.43 4.36 -4.42
CA VAL A 91 24.15 3.78 -4.01
C VAL A 91 24.11 2.30 -4.40
N GLU A 92 23.79 1.43 -3.46
CA GLU A 92 23.59 0.01 -3.73
C GLU A 92 22.19 -0.22 -4.30
N VAL A 93 22.08 -0.67 -5.56
CA VAL A 93 20.79 -0.91 -6.24
C VAL A 93 20.63 -2.41 -6.49
N LEU A 94 19.56 -2.99 -5.92
CA LEU A 94 19.15 -4.36 -6.14
C LEU A 94 17.76 -4.43 -6.77
N TRP A 95 17.54 -5.52 -7.50
CA TRP A 95 16.26 -5.84 -8.14
C TRP A 95 15.61 -7.03 -7.45
N TYR A 96 14.37 -6.85 -7.04
CA TYR A 96 13.54 -7.94 -6.55
C TYR A 96 12.90 -8.64 -7.75
N ARG A 97 13.37 -9.86 -8.06
CA ARG A 97 12.87 -10.70 -9.17
C ARG A 97 12.85 -9.99 -10.53
N PRO A 98 14.02 -9.65 -11.07
CA PRO A 98 14.15 -8.93 -12.33
C PRO A 98 13.68 -9.73 -13.55
N GLU A 99 13.66 -11.07 -13.46
CA GLU A 99 13.39 -11.93 -14.58
C GLU A 99 11.90 -12.23 -14.74
N ILE A 100 11.28 -11.60 -15.73
CA ILE A 100 10.06 -12.09 -16.35
C ILE A 100 10.42 -12.56 -17.74
N ALA A 101 10.77 -13.83 -17.88
CA ALA A 101 10.75 -14.45 -19.19
C ALA A 101 9.31 -14.40 -19.70
N ARG A 102 9.07 -13.72 -20.82
CA ARG A 102 7.75 -13.48 -21.44
C ARG A 102 6.88 -14.72 -21.64
N PHE A 103 7.46 -15.93 -21.53
CA PHE A 103 6.78 -17.20 -21.77
C PHE A 103 6.84 -18.22 -20.61
N ASN A 104 7.34 -17.85 -19.43
CA ASN A 104 7.51 -18.81 -18.34
C ASN A 104 6.61 -18.44 -17.16
N MET A 105 5.39 -18.99 -17.13
CA MET A 105 4.35 -18.75 -16.12
C MET A 105 4.62 -19.45 -14.77
N HIS A 106 5.87 -19.62 -14.36
CA HIS A 106 6.17 -20.14 -13.03
C HIS A 106 5.70 -19.14 -11.95
N ARG A 107 4.79 -19.56 -11.12
CA ARG A 107 4.08 -18.78 -10.10
C ARG A 107 4.95 -18.00 -9.12
N HIS A 108 6.11 -18.56 -8.73
CA HIS A 108 7.04 -17.87 -7.85
C HIS A 108 7.59 -16.58 -8.49
N ARG A 109 7.56 -16.46 -9.81
CA ARG A 109 7.96 -15.26 -10.56
C ARG A 109 6.89 -14.17 -10.58
N LEU A 110 5.62 -14.48 -10.31
CA LEU A 110 4.51 -13.52 -10.22
C LEU A 110 4.48 -12.75 -8.89
N ARG A 111 5.26 -13.17 -7.90
CA ARG A 111 5.32 -12.49 -6.60
C ARG A 111 6.06 -11.16 -6.74
N ARG A 112 5.44 -10.06 -6.29
CA ARG A 112 5.93 -8.70 -6.45
C ARG A 112 6.28 -8.05 -5.12
N LEU A 113 7.24 -7.13 -5.14
CA LEU A 113 7.53 -6.23 -4.04
C LEU A 113 6.63 -5.00 -4.17
N HIS A 114 5.45 -5.05 -3.57
CA HIS A 114 4.47 -3.97 -3.72
C HIS A 114 4.43 -3.02 -2.53
N ARG A 115 5.17 -3.28 -1.46
CA ARG A 115 5.33 -2.34 -0.35
C ARG A 115 6.23 -1.17 -0.75
N LYS A 116 5.93 0.01 -0.24
CA LYS A 116 6.66 1.25 -0.43
C LYS A 116 7.11 1.70 0.94
N LEU A 117 8.38 1.48 1.22
CA LEU A 117 8.99 1.74 2.52
C LEU A 117 10.26 2.56 2.34
N ALA A 118 10.45 3.53 3.19
CA ALA A 118 11.76 4.18 3.36
C ALA A 118 12.14 4.14 4.83
N LEU A 119 13.43 4.03 5.10
CA LEU A 119 13.99 4.06 6.43
C LEU A 119 15.32 4.81 6.42
N VAL A 120 15.47 5.75 7.33
CA VAL A 120 16.65 6.58 7.47
C VAL A 120 17.20 6.43 8.88
N ASP A 121 18.50 6.13 8.97
CA ASP A 121 19.29 6.00 10.20
C ASP A 121 18.65 5.12 11.29
N GLU A 122 17.80 4.15 10.89
CA GLU A 122 17.09 3.21 11.77
C GLU A 122 15.99 3.86 12.64
N HIS A 123 15.77 5.17 12.53
CA HIS A 123 14.90 5.94 13.42
C HIS A 123 13.70 6.56 12.73
N ILE A 124 13.81 6.93 11.46
CA ILE A 124 12.73 7.56 10.70
C ILE A 124 12.31 6.59 9.61
N ALA A 125 11.08 6.09 9.70
CA ALA A 125 10.51 5.21 8.69
C ALA A 125 9.31 5.86 8.02
N PHE A 126 9.09 5.53 6.75
CA PHE A 126 7.92 5.91 5.97
C PHE A 126 7.20 4.64 5.51
N VAL A 127 5.92 4.51 5.87
CA VAL A 127 5.02 3.46 5.40
C VAL A 127 4.02 4.08 4.45
N SER A 128 4.07 3.70 3.18
CA SER A 128 3.45 4.46 2.10
C SER A 128 2.60 3.61 1.16
N GLY A 129 1.56 4.22 0.59
CA GLY A 129 0.92 3.76 -0.64
C GLY A 129 1.61 4.30 -1.90
N ILE A 130 2.39 5.39 -1.78
CA ILE A 130 2.92 6.20 -2.88
C ILE A 130 4.19 5.56 -3.46
N ASN A 131 4.21 5.37 -4.78
CA ASN A 131 5.40 4.98 -5.53
C ASN A 131 6.31 6.19 -5.78
N ILE A 132 7.54 5.96 -6.24
CA ILE A 132 8.43 7.04 -6.68
C ILE A 132 8.12 7.36 -8.14
N ILE A 133 7.10 8.15 -8.31
CA ILE A 133 6.56 8.57 -9.61
C ILE A 133 5.88 9.94 -9.46
N ASN A 134 5.91 10.75 -10.50
CA ASN A 134 5.16 12.00 -10.52
C ASN A 134 3.65 11.73 -10.44
N ASP A 135 2.98 12.37 -9.48
CA ASP A 135 1.55 12.21 -9.25
C ASP A 135 0.67 12.78 -10.36
N VAL A 136 1.25 13.58 -11.25
CA VAL A 136 0.55 14.21 -12.40
C VAL A 136 0.98 13.53 -13.71
N PRO A 137 0.29 12.49 -14.18
CA PRO A 137 0.64 11.83 -15.43
C PRO A 137 0.45 12.75 -16.64
N GLY A 138 1.51 12.91 -17.45
CA GLY A 138 1.41 13.43 -18.81
C GLY A 138 1.15 14.94 -18.97
N GLY A 139 1.51 15.77 -17.99
CA GLY A 139 1.46 17.26 -18.13
C GLY A 139 0.06 17.86 -18.27
N ARG A 140 -1.00 17.07 -18.08
CA ARG A 140 -2.37 17.58 -18.00
C ARG A 140 -2.60 18.13 -16.61
N ILE A 141 -3.34 19.25 -16.50
CA ILE A 141 -3.79 19.85 -15.23
C ILE A 141 -4.85 18.91 -14.63
N ILE A 142 -4.39 17.82 -14.03
CA ILE A 142 -5.21 16.89 -13.23
C ILE A 142 -4.65 16.99 -11.82
N ALA A 143 -5.53 17.07 -10.82
CA ALA A 143 -5.12 17.08 -9.42
C ALA A 143 -4.19 15.89 -9.11
N PRO A 144 -3.29 16.03 -8.12
CA PRO A 144 -2.39 14.94 -7.71
C PRO A 144 -3.16 13.66 -7.38
N ARG A 145 -2.53 12.53 -7.57
CA ARG A 145 -3.09 11.22 -7.21
C ARG A 145 -3.30 11.15 -5.70
N LEU A 146 -4.54 10.88 -5.25
CA LEU A 146 -4.85 10.77 -3.83
C LEU A 146 -4.24 9.49 -3.24
N ASP A 147 -3.27 9.62 -2.36
CA ASP A 147 -2.68 8.53 -1.58
C ASP A 147 -2.07 9.07 -0.27
N TYR A 148 -1.67 8.18 0.63
CA TYR A 148 -1.20 8.54 1.96
C TYR A 148 0.10 7.82 2.33
N THR A 149 0.89 8.51 3.15
CA THR A 149 2.08 8.00 3.80
C THR A 149 2.05 8.32 5.28
N VAL A 150 2.60 7.47 6.11
CA VAL A 150 2.90 7.81 7.51
C VAL A 150 4.40 7.79 7.71
N GLU A 151 4.95 8.94 8.15
CA GLU A 151 6.25 8.98 8.76
C GLU A 151 6.12 8.51 10.21
N VAL A 152 6.93 7.56 10.62
CA VAL A 152 6.92 7.00 11.97
C VAL A 152 8.31 7.02 12.57
N GLN A 153 8.42 7.53 13.81
CA GLN A 153 9.63 7.51 14.62
C GLN A 153 9.31 6.76 15.92
N GLY A 154 10.28 6.03 16.46
CA GLY A 154 10.15 5.20 17.67
C GLY A 154 10.36 3.70 17.38
N ALA A 155 9.99 2.83 18.33
CA ALA A 155 10.28 1.39 18.27
C ALA A 155 9.78 0.67 17.02
N THR A 156 8.69 1.16 16.41
CA THR A 156 8.18 0.60 15.14
C THR A 156 9.17 0.79 14.00
N ALA A 157 9.95 1.89 13.97
CA ALA A 157 10.99 2.11 12.95
C ALA A 157 12.08 1.06 13.02
N GLU A 158 12.47 0.63 14.21
CA GLU A 158 13.46 -0.46 14.42
C GLU A 158 12.94 -1.81 13.88
N HIS A 159 11.64 -2.08 14.08
CA HIS A 159 11.00 -3.29 13.49
C HIS A 159 10.98 -3.21 11.96
N ILE A 160 10.66 -2.04 11.39
CA ILE A 160 10.71 -1.82 9.94
C ILE A 160 12.14 -2.03 9.42
N HIS A 161 13.16 -1.51 10.14
CA HIS A 161 14.57 -1.74 9.81
C HIS A 161 14.92 -3.24 9.74
N PHE A 162 14.57 -4.00 10.77
CA PHE A 162 14.80 -5.44 10.78
C PHE A 162 14.20 -6.14 9.56
N VAL A 163 12.96 -5.78 9.21
CA VAL A 163 12.23 -6.38 8.08
C VAL A 163 12.86 -6.01 6.73
N MET A 164 13.23 -4.73 6.53
CA MET A 164 13.85 -4.25 5.29
C MET A 164 15.24 -4.84 5.11
N ARG A 165 16.05 -4.81 6.14
CA ARG A 165 17.41 -5.40 6.15
C ARG A 165 17.37 -6.91 5.88
N ARG A 166 16.44 -7.63 6.48
CA ARG A 166 16.25 -9.08 6.21
C ARG A 166 15.94 -9.35 4.75
N LEU A 167 15.03 -8.57 4.13
CA LEU A 167 14.72 -8.75 2.72
C LEU A 167 15.91 -8.37 1.84
N TRP A 168 16.58 -7.26 2.14
CA TRP A 168 17.81 -6.84 1.45
C TRP A 168 18.84 -7.96 1.43
N THR A 169 19.16 -8.53 2.59
CA THR A 169 20.12 -9.64 2.72
C THR A 169 19.69 -10.86 1.91
N GLN A 170 18.40 -11.22 1.93
CA GLN A 170 17.87 -12.33 1.14
C GLN A 170 18.04 -12.10 -0.36
N VAL A 171 17.75 -10.90 -0.85
CA VAL A 171 17.87 -10.55 -2.27
C VAL A 171 19.34 -10.46 -2.69
N SER A 172 20.21 -9.87 -1.87
CA SER A 172 21.66 -9.85 -2.08
C SER A 172 22.26 -11.24 -2.22
N TRP A 173 21.82 -12.18 -1.39
CA TRP A 173 22.31 -13.56 -1.42
C TRP A 173 21.91 -14.30 -2.71
N ILE A 174 20.67 -14.13 -3.13
CA ILE A 174 20.15 -14.72 -4.37
C ILE A 174 20.88 -14.15 -5.60
N ASN A 175 21.28 -12.89 -5.56
CA ASN A 175 22.01 -12.20 -6.66
C ASN A 175 23.52 -12.43 -6.59
N PHE A 176 24.02 -13.42 -5.82
CA PHE A 176 25.45 -13.76 -5.66
C PHE A 176 26.35 -12.61 -5.18
N ARG A 177 25.81 -11.55 -4.64
CA ARG A 177 26.56 -10.49 -3.98
C ARG A 177 26.81 -10.87 -2.52
N ARG A 178 27.97 -11.47 -2.24
CA ARG A 178 28.42 -11.82 -0.88
C ARG A 178 28.73 -10.56 -0.05
N GLN A 179 27.75 -9.97 0.55
CA GLN A 179 27.99 -9.11 1.71
C GLN A 179 27.63 -9.91 2.97
N ARG A 180 28.66 -10.36 3.69
CA ARG A 180 28.55 -10.99 5.01
C ARG A 180 28.32 -9.92 6.07
N GLU A 181 27.15 -9.35 6.17
CA GLU A 181 26.68 -8.76 7.41
C GLU A 181 26.03 -9.85 8.26
N ARG A 182 26.66 -10.24 9.35
CA ARG A 182 26.04 -11.07 10.39
C ARG A 182 24.91 -10.26 11.01
N VAL A 183 23.68 -10.57 10.60
CA VAL A 183 22.48 -10.04 11.26
C VAL A 183 22.44 -10.64 12.66
N LYS A 184 22.76 -9.87 13.70
CA LYS A 184 22.33 -10.22 15.06
C LYS A 184 20.80 -10.21 15.04
N LEU A 185 20.20 -11.38 15.20
CA LEU A 185 18.78 -11.52 15.45
C LEU A 185 18.52 -10.89 16.83
N LEU A 186 18.07 -9.66 16.82
CA LEU A 186 17.42 -9.09 18.00
C LEU A 186 16.16 -9.92 18.23
N ALA A 187 16.05 -10.51 19.39
CA ALA A 187 14.90 -11.28 19.79
C ALA A 187 13.67 -10.36 19.67
N THR A 188 12.71 -10.76 18.85
CA THR A 188 11.41 -10.12 18.79
C THR A 188 10.81 -10.20 20.20
N HIS A 189 10.74 -9.08 20.89
CA HIS A 189 9.93 -8.97 22.10
C HIS A 189 8.48 -9.27 21.66
N LYS A 190 7.97 -10.41 22.09
CA LYS A 190 6.54 -10.67 22.09
C LYS A 190 5.94 -9.75 23.16
N ASN A 191 5.62 -8.53 22.79
CA ASN A 191 4.76 -7.70 23.61
C ASN A 191 3.38 -8.37 23.63
N THR A 192 2.97 -8.83 24.78
CA THR A 192 1.67 -9.47 25.04
C THR A 192 0.52 -8.45 25.08
N GLU A 193 0.84 -7.17 25.20
CA GLU A 193 -0.16 -6.08 25.16
C GLU A 193 -0.44 -5.61 23.73
N PRO A 194 -1.68 -5.23 23.39
CA PRO A 194 -2.01 -4.73 22.07
C PRO A 194 -1.34 -3.38 21.83
N GLN A 195 -0.28 -3.36 21.04
CA GLN A 195 0.43 -2.15 20.65
C GLN A 195 -0.54 -1.14 20.00
N LYS A 196 -0.42 0.13 20.37
CA LYS A 196 -1.19 1.22 19.74
C LYS A 196 -0.71 1.48 18.32
N VAL A 197 0.57 1.26 18.02
CA VAL A 197 1.18 1.36 16.68
C VAL A 197 1.76 0.02 16.31
N ALA A 198 1.29 -0.57 15.22
CA ALA A 198 1.72 -1.86 14.74
C ALA A 198 2.07 -1.84 13.25
N PHE A 199 3.28 -2.29 12.91
CA PHE A 199 3.66 -2.55 11.53
C PHE A 199 3.22 -3.94 11.13
N VAL A 200 2.29 -4.03 10.18
CA VAL A 200 1.68 -5.27 9.74
C VAL A 200 2.14 -5.59 8.34
N LEU A 201 2.74 -6.76 8.22
CA LEU A 201 3.27 -7.26 6.96
C LEU A 201 2.31 -8.22 6.30
N ARG A 202 2.46 -8.28 5.01
CA ARG A 202 1.99 -9.38 4.23
C ARG A 202 3.11 -9.95 3.39
N ASP A 203 3.36 -11.22 3.57
CA ASP A 203 4.23 -12.02 2.73
C ASP A 203 3.48 -13.27 2.20
N ASN A 204 4.17 -14.05 1.37
CA ASN A 204 3.55 -15.21 0.74
C ASN A 204 3.72 -16.51 1.56
N LEU A 205 4.22 -16.44 2.81
CA LEU A 205 4.53 -17.60 3.63
C LEU A 205 3.84 -17.55 5.01
N ARG A 206 4.36 -16.75 5.93
CA ARG A 206 3.92 -16.71 7.33
C ARG A 206 2.86 -15.65 7.63
N HIS A 207 2.89 -14.55 6.91
CA HIS A 207 2.07 -13.36 7.14
C HIS A 207 1.01 -13.15 6.04
N ARG A 208 0.38 -14.22 5.55
CA ARG A 208 -0.52 -14.16 4.38
C ARG A 208 -1.78 -13.36 4.63
N HIS A 209 -2.27 -13.37 5.86
CA HIS A 209 -3.58 -12.84 6.23
C HIS A 209 -3.50 -11.76 7.31
N ASP A 210 -2.31 -11.34 7.73
CA ASP A 210 -2.17 -10.46 8.90
C ASP A 210 -2.85 -9.10 8.67
N ILE A 211 -2.70 -8.51 7.49
CA ILE A 211 -3.39 -7.26 7.13
C ILE A 211 -4.90 -7.48 7.08
N GLU A 212 -5.38 -8.56 6.42
CA GLU A 212 -6.80 -8.90 6.37
C GLU A 212 -7.37 -9.12 7.78
N HIS A 213 -6.66 -9.86 8.64
CA HIS A 213 -7.07 -10.10 10.01
C HIS A 213 -7.16 -8.80 10.83
N ALA A 214 -6.24 -7.86 10.63
CA ALA A 214 -6.29 -6.56 11.29
C ALA A 214 -7.57 -5.80 10.91
N TYR A 215 -7.94 -5.77 9.63
CA TYR A 215 -9.18 -5.20 9.15
C TYR A 215 -10.40 -5.93 9.72
N LEU A 216 -10.45 -7.27 9.61
CA LEU A 216 -11.58 -8.07 10.07
C LEU A 216 -11.84 -7.87 11.57
N LYS A 217 -10.78 -7.81 12.38
CA LYS A 217 -10.88 -7.53 13.81
C LYS A 217 -11.46 -6.14 14.08
N ALA A 218 -11.00 -5.12 13.36
CA ALA A 218 -11.51 -3.76 13.49
C ALA A 218 -12.99 -3.67 13.07
N ILE A 219 -13.36 -4.24 11.91
CA ILE A 219 -14.73 -4.28 11.39
C ILE A 219 -15.69 -5.02 12.37
N ALA A 220 -15.24 -6.14 12.93
CA ALA A 220 -16.05 -6.90 13.88
C ALA A 220 -16.33 -6.12 15.17
N GLY A 221 -15.35 -5.31 15.63
CA GLY A 221 -15.48 -4.46 16.80
C GLY A 221 -16.17 -3.11 16.57
N ALA A 222 -16.43 -2.74 15.32
CA ALA A 222 -17.01 -1.46 14.96
C ALA A 222 -18.42 -1.26 15.54
N ARG A 223 -18.67 -0.05 16.05
CA ARG A 223 -19.95 0.33 16.70
C ARG A 223 -20.61 1.55 16.08
N ARG A 224 -19.85 2.44 15.44
CA ARG A 224 -20.34 3.71 14.91
C ARG A 224 -20.14 3.83 13.41
N GLU A 225 -18.88 3.78 12.96
CA GLU A 225 -18.52 4.11 11.59
C GLU A 225 -17.32 3.32 11.09
N ILE A 226 -17.36 2.94 9.84
CA ILE A 226 -16.24 2.40 9.06
C ILE A 226 -16.11 3.23 7.80
N ILE A 227 -14.96 3.86 7.59
CA ILE A 227 -14.59 4.52 6.33
C ILE A 227 -13.43 3.77 5.71
N ILE A 228 -13.58 3.29 4.47
CA ILE A 228 -12.52 2.62 3.72
C ILE A 228 -12.30 3.39 2.43
N ALA A 229 -11.09 3.91 2.21
CA ALA A 229 -10.66 4.44 0.93
C ALA A 229 -9.67 3.46 0.30
N ASN A 230 -10.05 2.87 -0.84
CA ASN A 230 -9.24 1.83 -1.48
C ASN A 230 -9.34 1.91 -3.01
N ALA A 231 -8.17 2.01 -3.66
CA ALA A 231 -8.06 2.17 -5.10
C ALA A 231 -8.67 0.97 -5.85
N TYR A 232 -8.37 -0.23 -5.40
CA TYR A 232 -8.83 -1.47 -6.01
C TYR A 232 -9.54 -2.31 -4.96
N PHE A 233 -10.89 -2.25 -4.98
CA PHE A 233 -11.72 -2.84 -3.94
C PHE A 233 -12.51 -4.04 -4.48
N LEU A 234 -11.97 -5.23 -4.27
CA LEU A 234 -12.62 -6.48 -4.64
C LEU A 234 -12.49 -7.49 -3.49
N PRO A 235 -13.19 -7.24 -2.36
CA PRO A 235 -13.02 -8.01 -1.14
C PRO A 235 -13.37 -9.48 -1.31
N GLY A 236 -12.60 -10.34 -0.62
CA GLY A 236 -12.92 -11.75 -0.47
C GLY A 236 -14.21 -11.97 0.33
N MET A 237 -14.77 -13.19 0.29
CA MET A 237 -16.06 -13.50 0.94
C MET A 237 -16.09 -13.14 2.42
N ARG A 238 -15.02 -13.45 3.18
CA ARG A 238 -14.93 -13.14 4.62
C ARG A 238 -15.00 -11.64 4.89
N PHE A 239 -14.24 -10.86 4.14
CA PHE A 239 -14.19 -9.41 4.29
C PHE A 239 -15.55 -8.78 3.92
N ARG A 240 -16.14 -9.24 2.82
CA ARG A 240 -17.46 -8.80 2.36
C ARG A 240 -18.54 -9.08 3.41
N HIS A 241 -18.60 -10.30 3.94
CA HIS A 241 -19.55 -10.66 5.01
C HIS A 241 -19.32 -9.84 6.29
N ALA A 242 -18.07 -9.53 6.63
CA ALA A 242 -17.78 -8.69 7.80
C ALA A 242 -18.37 -7.28 7.65
N LEU A 243 -18.23 -6.65 6.47
CA LEU A 243 -18.84 -5.34 6.18
C LEU A 243 -20.37 -5.39 6.18
N LEU A 244 -20.96 -6.39 5.52
CA LEU A 244 -22.42 -6.59 5.51
C LEU A 244 -22.97 -6.75 6.94
N ASN A 245 -22.28 -7.54 7.77
CA ASN A 245 -22.68 -7.74 9.16
C ASN A 245 -22.52 -6.46 9.99
N ALA A 246 -21.48 -5.64 9.73
CA ALA A 246 -21.35 -4.34 10.40
C ALA A 246 -22.50 -3.41 10.02
N ALA A 247 -22.86 -3.31 8.74
CA ALA A 247 -24.01 -2.52 8.28
C ALA A 247 -25.33 -3.00 8.91
N ARG A 248 -25.55 -4.34 8.99
CA ARG A 248 -26.74 -4.91 9.65
C ARG A 248 -26.81 -4.61 11.15
N ARG A 249 -25.66 -4.42 11.82
CA ARG A 249 -25.60 -3.95 13.23
C ARG A 249 -25.88 -2.46 13.38
N GLY A 250 -26.13 -1.73 12.29
CA GLY A 250 -26.36 -0.28 12.30
C GLY A 250 -25.09 0.56 12.24
N VAL A 251 -23.92 -0.06 11.97
CA VAL A 251 -22.67 0.68 11.74
C VAL A 251 -22.73 1.39 10.40
N ARG A 252 -22.44 2.68 10.36
CA ARG A 252 -22.31 3.45 9.12
C ARG A 252 -21.08 2.95 8.37
N VAL A 253 -21.26 2.38 7.19
CA VAL A 253 -20.15 1.88 6.34
C VAL A 253 -20.04 2.76 5.10
N VAL A 254 -18.92 3.43 4.96
CA VAL A 254 -18.60 4.35 3.86
C VAL A 254 -17.43 3.80 3.05
N LEU A 255 -17.63 3.64 1.76
CA LEU A 255 -16.62 3.20 0.82
C LEU A 255 -16.28 4.36 -0.12
N LEU A 256 -15.03 4.83 -0.09
CA LEU A 256 -14.48 5.78 -1.05
C LEU A 256 -13.64 4.99 -2.05
N LEU A 257 -14.10 4.90 -3.29
CA LEU A 257 -13.55 4.05 -4.32
C LEU A 257 -13.10 4.85 -5.54
N GLN A 258 -12.22 4.28 -6.36
CA GLN A 258 -11.77 4.90 -7.60
C GLN A 258 -12.91 5.00 -8.61
N GLY A 259 -13.31 6.22 -9.00
CA GLY A 259 -14.35 6.47 -9.99
C GLY A 259 -13.83 6.54 -11.42
N ARG A 260 -12.57 6.94 -11.63
CA ARG A 260 -11.96 6.96 -12.98
C ARG A 260 -11.49 5.57 -13.37
N VAL A 261 -11.75 5.18 -14.62
CA VAL A 261 -11.37 3.86 -15.13
C VAL A 261 -9.88 3.81 -15.44
N GLU A 262 -9.11 3.08 -14.65
CA GLU A 262 -7.71 2.76 -14.93
C GLU A 262 -7.60 1.37 -15.58
N TYR A 263 -8.22 0.37 -14.97
CA TYR A 263 -8.28 -1.01 -15.47
C TYR A 263 -9.74 -1.44 -15.65
N ARG A 264 -10.22 -1.52 -16.90
CA ARG A 264 -11.64 -1.79 -17.22
C ARG A 264 -12.19 -3.04 -16.54
N LEU A 265 -11.46 -4.15 -16.61
CA LEU A 265 -11.90 -5.42 -16.02
C LEU A 265 -12.10 -5.31 -14.52
N GLN A 266 -11.14 -4.70 -13.81
CA GLN A 266 -11.19 -4.53 -12.36
C GLN A 266 -12.27 -3.54 -11.94
N HIS A 267 -12.45 -2.45 -12.70
CA HIS A 267 -13.52 -1.49 -12.50
C HIS A 267 -14.90 -2.16 -12.57
N PHE A 268 -15.21 -2.89 -13.63
CA PHE A 268 -16.48 -3.60 -13.75
C PHE A 268 -16.66 -4.71 -12.70
N ALA A 269 -15.59 -5.40 -12.33
CA ALA A 269 -15.65 -6.42 -11.27
C ALA A 269 -15.99 -5.81 -9.90
N THR A 270 -15.44 -4.64 -9.56
CA THR A 270 -15.80 -3.90 -8.34
C THR A 270 -17.27 -3.46 -8.37
N HIS A 271 -17.74 -2.94 -9.49
CA HIS A 271 -19.11 -2.50 -9.67
C HIS A 271 -20.14 -3.62 -9.50
N ALA A 272 -19.77 -4.87 -9.80
CA ALA A 272 -20.65 -6.02 -9.58
C ALA A 272 -21.06 -6.21 -8.10
N LEU A 273 -20.31 -5.65 -7.16
CA LEU A 273 -20.59 -5.71 -5.72
C LEU A 273 -21.46 -4.56 -5.21
N TYR A 274 -21.62 -3.48 -5.97
CA TYR A 274 -22.32 -2.27 -5.53
C TYR A 274 -23.76 -2.55 -5.14
N ASP A 275 -24.47 -3.35 -5.91
CA ASP A 275 -25.88 -3.68 -5.65
C ASP A 275 -26.06 -4.34 -4.27
N GLU A 276 -25.17 -5.26 -3.89
CA GLU A 276 -25.19 -5.92 -2.60
C GLU A 276 -24.90 -4.94 -1.45
N PHE A 277 -23.89 -4.08 -1.61
CA PHE A 277 -23.50 -3.11 -0.60
C PHE A 277 -24.56 -2.02 -0.42
N LEU A 278 -25.11 -1.50 -1.52
CA LEU A 278 -26.16 -0.49 -1.47
C LEU A 278 -27.47 -1.03 -0.84
N ARG A 279 -27.82 -2.31 -1.11
CA ARG A 279 -28.96 -2.96 -0.44
C ARG A 279 -28.75 -3.16 1.05
N ALA A 280 -27.52 -3.30 1.50
CA ALA A 280 -27.16 -3.38 2.91
C ALA A 280 -27.09 -2.01 3.61
N GLY A 281 -27.40 -0.91 2.90
CA GLY A 281 -27.39 0.45 3.44
C GLY A 281 -26.00 1.07 3.53
N MET A 282 -24.99 0.54 2.83
CA MET A 282 -23.68 1.15 2.78
C MET A 282 -23.66 2.34 1.82
N GLU A 283 -22.83 3.34 2.16
CA GLU A 283 -22.57 4.49 1.31
C GLU A 283 -21.36 4.18 0.40
N ILE A 284 -21.53 4.39 -0.91
CA ILE A 284 -20.45 4.25 -1.90
C ILE A 284 -20.23 5.60 -2.56
N HIS A 285 -19.01 6.09 -2.46
CA HIS A 285 -18.57 7.34 -3.08
C HIS A 285 -17.47 7.04 -4.09
N GLU A 286 -17.62 7.54 -5.31
CA GLU A 286 -16.61 7.42 -6.36
C GLU A 286 -15.80 8.71 -6.45
N TYR A 287 -14.49 8.59 -6.26
CA TYR A 287 -13.55 9.69 -6.36
C TYR A 287 -13.27 10.04 -7.83
N HIS A 288 -13.45 11.30 -8.21
CA HIS A 288 -13.34 11.73 -9.61
C HIS A 288 -12.37 12.89 -9.85
N ALA A 289 -11.90 13.61 -8.82
CA ALA A 289 -11.00 14.75 -8.99
C ALA A 289 -9.71 14.35 -9.72
N SER A 290 -9.11 13.23 -9.31
CA SER A 290 -7.94 12.64 -9.96
C SER A 290 -8.01 11.12 -9.92
N TYR A 291 -6.88 10.44 -10.10
CA TYR A 291 -6.76 9.02 -9.75
C TYR A 291 -6.58 8.87 -8.24
N MET A 292 -7.37 7.99 -7.63
CA MET A 292 -7.17 7.59 -6.25
C MET A 292 -6.31 6.33 -6.20
N HIS A 293 -5.27 6.36 -5.38
CA HIS A 293 -4.41 5.19 -5.17
C HIS A 293 -4.31 4.84 -3.66
N ALA A 294 -5.14 5.47 -2.82
CA ALA A 294 -5.20 5.25 -1.38
C ALA A 294 -5.55 3.82 -0.99
N LYS A 295 -4.97 3.34 0.11
CA LYS A 295 -5.26 2.07 0.76
C LYS A 295 -5.27 2.32 2.26
N VAL A 296 -6.33 2.99 2.70
CA VAL A 296 -6.48 3.45 4.08
C VAL A 296 -7.86 3.14 4.61
N ALA A 297 -7.99 3.03 5.92
CA ALA A 297 -9.29 2.92 6.56
C ALA A 297 -9.27 3.53 7.97
N VAL A 298 -10.44 3.96 8.41
CA VAL A 298 -10.71 4.42 9.78
C VAL A 298 -11.93 3.67 10.31
N VAL A 299 -11.86 3.24 11.58
CA VAL A 299 -12.98 2.62 12.30
C VAL A 299 -13.20 3.35 13.61
N ASP A 300 -14.43 3.81 13.82
CA ASP A 300 -14.92 4.49 15.02
C ASP A 300 -14.11 5.73 15.44
N GLY A 301 -13.32 6.34 14.53
CA GLY A 301 -12.44 7.46 14.85
C GLY A 301 -11.31 7.12 15.82
N TYR A 302 -10.98 5.83 15.97
CA TYR A 302 -9.97 5.34 16.92
C TYR A 302 -8.95 4.38 16.29
N TRP A 303 -9.39 3.52 15.39
CA TRP A 303 -8.51 2.62 14.66
C TRP A 303 -8.30 3.16 13.24
N ALA A 304 -7.05 3.22 12.81
CA ALA A 304 -6.71 3.62 11.46
C ALA A 304 -5.66 2.69 10.86
N THR A 305 -5.63 2.58 9.53
CA THR A 305 -4.55 1.92 8.81
C THR A 305 -4.18 2.68 7.56
N VAL A 306 -2.87 2.76 7.28
CA VAL A 306 -2.28 3.35 6.08
C VAL A 306 -1.23 2.41 5.54
N GLY A 307 -1.20 2.18 4.22
CA GLY A 307 -0.16 1.34 3.63
C GLY A 307 -0.34 1.04 2.15
N SER A 308 0.23 -0.06 1.71
CA SER A 308 0.31 -0.43 0.31
C SER A 308 -0.73 -1.48 -0.13
N SER A 309 -1.44 -2.12 0.82
CA SER A 309 -2.28 -3.27 0.53
C SER A 309 -3.66 -2.91 0.02
N ASN A 310 -3.95 -3.22 -1.23
CA ASN A 310 -5.32 -3.18 -1.72
C ASN A 310 -6.16 -4.31 -1.13
N ILE A 311 -7.47 -4.08 -1.07
CA ILE A 311 -8.47 -5.08 -0.67
C ILE A 311 -8.93 -5.81 -1.94
N ASP A 312 -8.03 -6.55 -2.56
CA ASP A 312 -8.28 -7.34 -3.77
C ASP A 312 -7.53 -8.68 -3.73
N PRO A 313 -8.01 -9.70 -4.46
CA PRO A 313 -7.39 -11.04 -4.43
C PRO A 313 -5.96 -11.08 -5.00
N PHE A 314 -5.60 -10.19 -5.95
CA PHE A 314 -4.27 -10.18 -6.55
C PHE A 314 -3.24 -9.67 -5.54
N SER A 315 -3.53 -8.53 -4.91
CA SER A 315 -2.72 -8.04 -3.79
C SER A 315 -2.64 -9.08 -2.71
N LEU A 316 -3.75 -9.75 -2.37
CA LEU A 316 -3.80 -10.78 -1.34
C LEU A 316 -2.97 -12.04 -1.65
N TRP A 317 -2.55 -12.32 -2.87
CA TRP A 317 -1.93 -13.61 -3.20
C TRP A 317 -0.51 -13.53 -3.75
N LEU A 318 -0.15 -12.41 -4.37
CA LEU A 318 1.09 -12.31 -5.13
C LEU A 318 2.02 -11.19 -4.66
N ALA A 319 1.54 -10.23 -3.86
CA ALA A 319 2.35 -9.08 -3.49
C ALA A 319 2.90 -9.18 -2.05
N ARG A 320 4.10 -8.65 -1.82
CA ARG A 320 4.59 -8.29 -0.50
C ARG A 320 4.08 -6.90 -0.19
N GLU A 321 3.27 -6.79 0.86
CA GLU A 321 2.63 -5.56 1.28
C GLU A 321 3.02 -5.18 2.70
N ALA A 322 2.81 -3.92 3.04
CA ALA A 322 3.01 -3.42 4.39
C ALA A 322 1.98 -2.33 4.71
N ASN A 323 1.41 -2.43 5.91
CA ASN A 323 0.52 -1.41 6.46
C ASN A 323 0.99 -1.01 7.86
N LEU A 324 0.78 0.24 8.22
CA LEU A 324 0.79 0.69 9.59
C LEU A 324 -0.64 0.65 10.12
N VAL A 325 -0.84 0.09 11.30
CA VAL A 325 -2.09 0.10 12.06
C VAL A 325 -1.89 0.96 13.29
N VAL A 326 -2.76 1.94 13.48
CA VAL A 326 -2.70 2.89 14.59
C VAL A 326 -4.01 2.84 15.37
N ARG A 327 -3.92 2.74 16.70
CA ARG A 327 -5.05 2.81 17.63
C ARG A 327 -4.93 4.05 18.49
N ASP A 328 -5.31 5.17 17.91
CA ASP A 328 -5.25 6.48 18.54
C ASP A 328 -6.33 7.39 17.94
N ALA A 329 -7.06 8.07 18.80
CA ALA A 329 -8.16 8.92 18.39
C ALA A 329 -7.68 10.15 17.61
N GLY A 330 -6.57 10.76 18.01
CA GLY A 330 -6.03 11.95 17.34
C GLY A 330 -5.60 11.64 15.91
N PHE A 331 -4.81 10.57 15.73
CA PHE A 331 -4.37 10.14 14.41
C PHE A 331 -5.53 9.67 13.52
N ALA A 332 -6.41 8.84 14.08
CA ALA A 332 -7.55 8.32 13.33
C ALA A 332 -8.52 9.43 12.91
N GLU A 333 -8.78 10.41 13.78
CA GLU A 333 -9.66 11.55 13.45
C GLU A 333 -9.02 12.47 12.39
N SER A 334 -7.70 12.67 12.39
CA SER A 334 -7.01 13.42 11.34
C SER A 334 -7.20 12.78 9.97
N LEU A 335 -6.99 11.46 9.88
CA LEU A 335 -7.23 10.73 8.62
C LEU A 335 -8.72 10.73 8.25
N ARG A 336 -9.62 10.57 9.25
CA ARG A 336 -11.07 10.62 9.04
C ARG A 336 -11.52 11.96 8.47
N ALA A 337 -11.06 13.06 9.05
CA ALA A 337 -11.41 14.41 8.62
C ALA A 337 -10.99 14.66 7.17
N ASP A 338 -9.77 14.26 6.80
CA ASP A 338 -9.28 14.38 5.43
C ASP A 338 -10.11 13.53 4.45
N LEU A 339 -10.41 12.28 4.79
CA LEU A 339 -11.26 11.42 3.95
C LEU A 339 -12.68 11.98 3.78
N LEU A 340 -13.28 12.54 4.83
CA LEU A 340 -14.60 13.18 4.72
C LEU A 340 -14.56 14.43 3.87
N GLN A 341 -13.48 15.21 3.92
CA GLN A 341 -13.27 16.35 3.04
C GLN A 341 -13.18 15.91 1.58
N GLU A 342 -12.43 14.84 1.28
CA GLU A 342 -12.36 14.26 -0.06
C GLU A 342 -13.72 13.75 -0.55
N ILE A 343 -14.48 13.10 0.32
CA ILE A 343 -15.84 12.63 0.00
C ILE A 343 -16.75 13.81 -0.34
N ALA A 344 -16.70 14.88 0.46
CA ALA A 344 -17.59 16.03 0.28
C ALA A 344 -17.30 16.84 -0.99
N HIS A 345 -16.02 16.98 -1.37
CA HIS A 345 -15.63 17.90 -2.46
C HIS A 345 -15.24 17.19 -3.76
N ASN A 346 -14.76 15.95 -3.69
CA ASN A 346 -14.05 15.28 -4.78
C ASN A 346 -14.67 13.95 -5.20
N ALA A 347 -15.73 13.50 -4.49
CA ALA A 347 -16.37 12.24 -4.78
C ALA A 347 -17.88 12.39 -5.05
N ARG A 348 -18.40 11.45 -5.81
CA ARG A 348 -19.82 11.36 -6.16
C ARG A 348 -20.47 10.21 -5.41
N LEU A 349 -21.53 10.50 -4.67
CA LEU A 349 -22.37 9.46 -4.03
C LEU A 349 -23.11 8.63 -5.09
N ILE A 350 -23.01 7.34 -5.01
CA ILE A 350 -23.74 6.39 -5.83
C ILE A 350 -25.12 6.15 -5.21
N SER A 351 -26.13 6.76 -5.80
CA SER A 351 -27.52 6.56 -5.36
C SER A 351 -28.06 5.19 -5.78
N PRO A 352 -28.70 4.43 -4.86
CA PRO A 352 -29.34 3.15 -5.20
C PRO A 352 -30.38 3.25 -6.33
N SER A 353 -31.07 4.39 -6.45
CA SER A 353 -32.08 4.64 -7.49
C SER A 353 -31.45 4.84 -8.88
N VAL A 354 -30.30 5.52 -8.93
CA VAL A 354 -29.53 5.72 -10.16
C VAL A 354 -28.84 4.41 -10.55
N TRP A 355 -28.29 3.70 -9.58
CA TRP A 355 -27.59 2.43 -9.81
C TRP A 355 -28.48 1.38 -10.47
N ARG A 356 -29.72 1.24 -10.00
CA ARG A 356 -30.70 0.29 -10.56
C ARG A 356 -31.17 0.61 -11.98
N LYS A 357 -30.96 1.84 -12.47
CA LYS A 357 -31.30 2.24 -13.85
C LYS A 357 -30.27 1.79 -14.89
N HIS A 358 -29.13 1.22 -14.49
CA HIS A 358 -28.21 0.65 -15.46
C HIS A 358 -28.89 -0.49 -16.24
N GLY A 359 -28.70 -0.50 -17.54
CA GLY A 359 -29.30 -1.50 -18.40
C GLY A 359 -28.80 -2.93 -18.10
N MET A 360 -29.61 -3.92 -18.45
CA MET A 360 -29.32 -5.35 -18.23
C MET A 360 -27.93 -5.78 -18.77
N TRP A 361 -27.51 -5.24 -19.90
CA TRP A 361 -26.19 -5.50 -20.48
C TRP A 361 -25.03 -5.02 -19.61
N MET A 362 -25.18 -3.88 -18.95
CA MET A 362 -24.19 -3.39 -18.04
C MET A 362 -24.04 -4.31 -16.81
N HIS A 363 -25.17 -4.73 -16.22
CA HIS A 363 -25.14 -5.69 -15.11
C HIS A 363 -24.55 -7.05 -15.53
N LEU A 364 -24.82 -7.51 -16.73
CA LEU A 364 -24.21 -8.74 -17.27
C LEU A 364 -22.69 -8.58 -17.41
N MET A 365 -22.22 -7.48 -18.00
CA MET A 365 -20.78 -7.18 -18.13
C MET A 365 -20.07 -7.14 -16.78
N MET A 366 -20.67 -6.50 -15.77
CA MET A 366 -20.14 -6.45 -14.40
C MET A 366 -20.02 -7.86 -13.80
N ARG A 367 -21.07 -8.68 -13.91
CA ARG A 367 -21.07 -10.06 -13.40
C ARG A 367 -20.06 -10.95 -14.11
N VAL A 368 -19.94 -10.84 -15.42
CA VAL A 368 -18.95 -11.58 -16.21
C VAL A 368 -17.53 -11.15 -15.82
N SER A 369 -17.30 -9.85 -15.69
CA SER A 369 -16.00 -9.33 -15.24
C SER A 369 -15.64 -9.83 -13.83
N TYR A 370 -16.60 -9.81 -12.91
CA TYR A 370 -16.41 -10.36 -11.56
C TYR A 370 -16.09 -11.85 -11.59
N ALA A 371 -16.88 -12.64 -12.35
CA ALA A 371 -16.66 -14.08 -12.47
C ALA A 371 -15.29 -14.39 -13.09
N MET A 372 -14.88 -13.63 -14.11
CA MET A 372 -13.57 -13.79 -14.76
C MET A 372 -12.41 -13.47 -13.80
N VAL A 373 -12.50 -12.36 -13.06
CA VAL A 373 -11.46 -12.04 -12.04
C VAL A 373 -11.41 -13.13 -10.96
N ARG A 374 -12.58 -13.61 -10.48
CA ARG A 374 -12.66 -14.68 -9.48
C ARG A 374 -12.11 -16.00 -10.01
N PHE A 375 -12.39 -16.35 -11.26
CA PHE A 375 -11.85 -17.54 -11.91
C PHE A 375 -10.33 -17.45 -12.05
N LEU A 376 -9.80 -16.36 -12.59
CA LEU A 376 -8.35 -16.14 -12.71
C LEU A 376 -7.66 -16.24 -11.36
N THR A 377 -8.25 -15.64 -10.32
CA THR A 377 -7.69 -15.71 -8.97
C THR A 377 -7.86 -17.11 -8.34
N GLY A 378 -8.94 -17.81 -8.65
CA GLY A 378 -9.17 -19.21 -8.24
C GLY A 378 -8.15 -20.17 -8.86
N VAL A 379 -7.93 -20.07 -10.17
CA VAL A 379 -6.91 -20.87 -10.89
C VAL A 379 -5.51 -20.61 -10.34
N ILE A 380 -5.16 -19.34 -10.08
CA ILE A 380 -3.92 -18.98 -9.41
C ILE A 380 -3.86 -19.58 -7.99
N GLY A 381 -4.98 -19.73 -7.31
CA GLY A 381 -5.12 -20.31 -5.96
C GLY A 381 -5.09 -21.82 -5.90
N TYR A 382 -5.84 -22.47 -6.77
CA TYR A 382 -6.04 -23.94 -6.79
C TYR A 382 -4.76 -24.72 -7.14
N ALA A 383 -3.96 -24.20 -8.07
CA ALA A 383 -2.66 -24.81 -8.36
C ALA A 383 -1.67 -24.80 -7.15
N ARG A 384 -2.07 -24.25 -5.98
CA ARG A 384 -1.31 -24.30 -4.71
C ARG A 384 -1.52 -25.60 -3.92
N GLY A 385 -2.60 -26.34 -4.17
CA GLY A 385 -2.92 -27.55 -3.43
C GLY A 385 -2.15 -28.78 -3.86
N HIS A 386 -1.46 -28.75 -5.00
CA HIS A 386 -0.82 -29.95 -5.56
C HIS A 386 0.71 -30.00 -5.41
N ASP A 387 1.36 -28.94 -4.89
CA ASP A 387 2.81 -28.92 -4.68
C ASP A 387 3.23 -29.21 -3.22
N ASN A 388 2.33 -29.77 -2.41
CA ASN A 388 2.59 -30.22 -1.03
C ASN A 388 2.15 -31.69 -0.87
N VAL A 389 2.62 -32.59 -1.74
CA VAL A 389 2.68 -34.03 -1.48
C VAL A 389 4.10 -34.48 -1.73
#